data_54a9abf3bcbebda5f48c8a1b6a1ffedb
#
_entry.id   54a9abf3bcbebda5f48c8a1b6a1ffedb
#
_cell.length_a   1.000
_cell.length_b   1.000
_cell.length_c   1.000
_cell.angle_alpha   90.00
_cell.angle_beta   90.00
_cell.angle_gamma   90.00
#
_symmetry.space_group_name_H-M   'P 1'
#
loop_
_entity.id
_entity.type
_entity.pdbx_description
1 polymer ?
#
loop_
_entity_poly.entity_id
_entity_poly.type
_entity_poly.pdbx_seq_one_letter_code
_entity_poly.pdbx_strand_id
1 'polypeptide(L)'
;MTQDMSEARVSPLPDWARSLGTPPHSGRFREFPEAFRVEEQMSFTPEGEGEHLWLHCEKRNLSTAQLIRHLAHRLEVAPRDIGVSGLKDHTALTRQWVSVALTGRPTPSGLAEQIEMDGLRLLDAGRHPRKLRRGVHRANRFALYVTGEAVTKGSLEARWDELVTHGVPNYFGPQRFGHQGSNLTRARAVSYTHLTLPTIYSV
;
A
#
# COMPACT_ATOMS: atom_id res chain seq x y z
N MET A 1 17.93 34.27 -28.70
CA MET A 1 17.82 32.84 -29.05
C MET A 1 17.51 32.08 -27.78
N THR A 2 16.25 31.98 -27.47
CA THR A 2 15.73 31.21 -26.34
C THR A 2 15.59 29.77 -26.82
N GLN A 3 16.47 28.87 -26.35
CA GLN A 3 16.33 27.46 -26.61
C GLN A 3 15.13 26.95 -25.76
N ASP A 4 14.14 26.54 -26.49
CA ASP A 4 13.00 25.76 -26.09
C ASP A 4 13.49 24.47 -25.38
N MET A 5 13.45 24.48 -24.05
CA MET A 5 13.60 23.24 -23.27
C MET A 5 12.28 22.46 -23.33
N SER A 6 11.99 21.97 -24.54
CA SER A 6 10.94 21.02 -24.80
C SER A 6 11.04 19.88 -23.78
N GLU A 7 10.00 19.76 -22.99
CA GLU A 7 9.71 18.67 -22.05
C GLU A 7 10.19 17.32 -22.62
N ALA A 8 11.24 16.78 -22.04
CA ALA A 8 11.64 15.41 -22.30
C ALA A 8 10.49 14.51 -21.85
N ARG A 9 9.59 14.19 -22.75
CA ARG A 9 8.54 13.20 -22.56
C ARG A 9 9.21 11.95 -22.03
N VAL A 10 8.97 11.62 -20.76
CA VAL A 10 9.39 10.36 -20.19
C VAL A 10 8.88 9.28 -21.14
N SER A 11 9.81 8.53 -21.74
CA SER A 11 9.48 7.42 -22.62
C SER A 11 8.43 6.54 -21.94
N PRO A 12 7.36 6.13 -22.61
CA PRO A 12 6.40 5.21 -22.01
C PRO A 12 7.16 3.99 -21.50
N LEU A 13 6.71 3.46 -20.36
CA LEU A 13 7.32 2.25 -19.79
C LEU A 13 7.36 1.17 -20.88
N PRO A 14 8.45 0.39 -20.97
CA PRO A 14 8.60 -0.60 -22.01
C PRO A 14 7.46 -1.63 -21.98
N ASP A 15 7.15 -2.21 -23.11
CA ASP A 15 6.27 -3.37 -23.20
C ASP A 15 7.05 -4.59 -22.71
N TRP A 16 6.76 -5.03 -21.48
CA TRP A 16 7.45 -6.18 -20.88
C TRP A 16 7.03 -7.49 -21.52
N ALA A 17 7.95 -8.44 -21.54
CA ALA A 17 7.63 -9.82 -21.91
C ALA A 17 6.50 -10.38 -21.04
N ARG A 18 5.59 -11.11 -21.67
CA ARG A 18 4.45 -11.76 -21.01
C ARG A 18 4.59 -13.27 -21.16
N SER A 19 4.46 -14.01 -20.05
CA SER A 19 4.58 -15.47 -20.03
C SER A 19 3.53 -16.16 -20.92
N LEU A 20 2.34 -15.61 -21.01
CA LEU A 20 1.22 -16.17 -21.77
C LEU A 20 0.88 -15.38 -23.03
N GLY A 21 1.84 -14.60 -23.54
CA GLY A 21 1.63 -13.73 -24.69
C GLY A 21 0.65 -12.57 -24.43
N THR A 22 0.24 -11.90 -25.49
CA THR A 22 -0.66 -10.75 -25.39
C THR A 22 -2.04 -11.16 -24.88
N PRO A 23 -2.61 -10.46 -23.88
CA PRO A 23 -3.97 -10.70 -23.43
C PRO A 23 -4.95 -10.50 -24.59
N PRO A 24 -5.88 -11.45 -24.83
CA PRO A 24 -6.85 -11.33 -25.93
C PRO A 24 -7.92 -10.28 -25.67
N HIS A 25 -8.18 -10.01 -24.40
CA HIS A 25 -9.22 -9.09 -23.95
C HIS A 25 -8.72 -8.23 -22.79
N SER A 26 -9.32 -7.05 -22.64
CA SER A 26 -9.08 -6.16 -21.50
C SER A 26 -10.19 -6.29 -20.45
N GLY A 27 -9.81 -6.04 -19.19
CA GLY A 27 -10.73 -5.92 -18.07
C GLY A 27 -10.53 -4.61 -17.33
N ARG A 28 -11.56 -4.19 -16.60
CA ARG A 28 -11.51 -3.03 -15.71
C ARG A 28 -11.55 -3.51 -14.27
N PHE A 29 -10.80 -2.85 -13.40
CA PHE A 29 -10.78 -3.10 -11.96
C PHE A 29 -10.58 -1.78 -11.20
N ARG A 30 -10.85 -1.75 -9.90
CA ARG A 30 -10.79 -0.53 -9.07
C ARG A 30 -11.76 0.58 -9.52
N GLU A 31 -12.90 0.23 -10.09
CA GLU A 31 -13.91 1.21 -10.51
C GLU A 31 -14.55 1.91 -9.29
N PHE A 32 -14.56 1.23 -8.14
CA PHE A 32 -15.00 1.75 -6.85
C PHE A 32 -14.19 1.06 -5.73
N PRO A 33 -14.12 1.61 -4.52
CA PRO A 33 -13.23 1.11 -3.47
C PRO A 33 -13.44 -0.36 -3.13
N GLU A 34 -14.67 -0.82 -3.08
CA GLU A 34 -15.03 -2.21 -2.76
C GLU A 34 -14.62 -3.22 -3.84
N ALA A 35 -14.38 -2.73 -5.07
CA ALA A 35 -13.86 -3.55 -6.17
C ALA A 35 -12.40 -3.94 -5.99
N PHE A 36 -11.70 -3.32 -5.05
CA PHE A 36 -10.32 -3.64 -4.68
C PHE A 36 -10.19 -3.77 -3.17
N ARG A 37 -10.26 -4.99 -2.67
CA ARG A 37 -10.16 -5.27 -1.24
C ARG A 37 -8.78 -5.83 -0.91
N VAL A 38 -8.20 -5.33 0.18
CA VAL A 38 -6.92 -5.81 0.71
C VAL A 38 -7.05 -6.06 2.20
N GLU A 39 -6.76 -7.27 2.63
CA GLU A 39 -6.80 -7.66 4.03
C GLU A 39 -5.41 -8.11 4.50
N GLU A 40 -4.90 -7.46 5.51
CA GLU A 40 -3.62 -7.80 6.13
C GLU A 40 -3.74 -9.10 6.92
N GLN A 41 -2.88 -10.05 6.61
CA GLN A 41 -2.84 -11.33 7.31
C GLN A 41 -1.70 -11.31 8.33
N MET A 42 -2.05 -11.39 9.60
CA MET A 42 -1.08 -11.47 10.69
C MET A 42 -0.86 -12.94 11.08
N SER A 43 0.33 -13.25 11.58
CA SER A 43 0.65 -14.57 12.16
C SER A 43 0.40 -14.64 13.68
N PHE A 44 -0.04 -13.55 14.28
CA PHE A 44 -0.31 -13.42 15.70
C PHE A 44 -1.44 -12.40 15.95
N THR A 45 -2.05 -12.48 17.12
CA THR A 45 -3.17 -11.63 17.58
C THR A 45 -2.75 -10.81 18.79
N PRO A 46 -3.52 -9.79 19.20
CA PRO A 46 -3.33 -9.13 20.48
C PRO A 46 -3.33 -10.11 21.66
N GLU A 47 -2.43 -9.90 22.61
CA GLU A 47 -2.24 -10.79 23.78
C GLU A 47 -3.17 -10.44 24.96
N GLY A 48 -3.89 -9.32 24.87
CA GLY A 48 -4.80 -8.84 25.92
C GLY A 48 -4.15 -7.89 26.93
N GLU A 49 -2.82 -7.84 27.00
CA GLU A 49 -2.04 -6.99 27.91
C GLU A 49 -0.91 -6.25 27.19
N GLY A 50 -0.31 -5.28 27.84
CA GLY A 50 0.85 -4.52 27.33
C GLY A 50 0.57 -3.05 27.08
N GLU A 51 1.62 -2.33 26.69
CA GLU A 51 1.62 -0.88 26.54
C GLU A 51 1.04 -0.37 25.21
N HIS A 52 0.88 -1.23 24.23
CA HIS A 52 0.36 -0.87 22.93
C HIS A 52 -1.10 -1.32 22.78
N LEU A 53 -1.95 -0.41 22.35
CA LEU A 53 -3.30 -0.75 21.89
C LEU A 53 -3.24 -1.07 20.41
N TRP A 54 -3.56 -2.28 20.05
CA TRP A 54 -3.69 -2.69 18.66
C TRP A 54 -5.12 -2.54 18.19
N LEU A 55 -5.30 -1.95 17.04
CA LEU A 55 -6.58 -1.63 16.42
C LEU A 55 -6.64 -2.31 15.05
N HIS A 56 -7.61 -3.18 14.84
CA HIS A 56 -7.94 -3.72 13.52
C HIS A 56 -8.91 -2.78 12.83
N CYS A 57 -8.44 -2.04 11.85
CA CYS A 57 -9.19 -1.00 11.18
C CYS A 57 -9.58 -1.41 9.76
N GLU A 58 -10.86 -1.23 9.41
CA GLU A 58 -11.31 -1.20 8.01
C GLU A 58 -11.37 0.24 7.54
N LYS A 59 -10.76 0.52 6.41
CA LYS A 59 -10.76 1.86 5.82
C LYS A 59 -11.14 1.84 4.34
N ARG A 60 -11.91 2.85 3.95
CA ARG A 60 -12.42 3.07 2.61
C ARG A 60 -12.02 4.45 2.12
N ASN A 61 -11.38 4.54 0.96
CA ASN A 61 -10.86 5.81 0.42
C ASN A 61 -10.01 6.62 1.41
N LEU A 62 -9.25 5.95 2.24
CA LEU A 62 -8.42 6.54 3.26
C LEU A 62 -6.99 5.99 3.19
N SER A 63 -5.99 6.86 3.06
CA SER A 63 -4.59 6.41 3.09
C SER A 63 -4.16 6.03 4.50
N THR A 64 -3.14 5.16 4.62
CA THR A 64 -2.55 4.82 5.93
C THR A 64 -1.99 6.06 6.65
N ALA A 65 -1.48 7.05 5.92
CA ALA A 65 -0.99 8.30 6.52
C ALA A 65 -2.13 9.14 7.11
N GLN A 66 -3.29 9.20 6.45
CA GLN A 66 -4.48 9.87 6.98
C GLN A 66 -5.00 9.14 8.22
N LEU A 67 -5.07 7.80 8.19
CA LEU A 67 -5.43 6.98 9.34
C LEU A 67 -4.53 7.27 10.55
N ILE A 68 -3.21 7.28 10.35
CA ILE A 68 -2.25 7.58 11.42
C ILE A 68 -2.50 8.98 12.02
N ARG A 69 -2.67 10.01 11.19
CA ARG A 69 -2.96 11.36 11.67
C ARG A 69 -4.27 11.44 12.45
N HIS A 70 -5.31 10.78 11.94
CA HIS A 70 -6.61 10.74 12.61
C HIS A 70 -6.51 10.06 13.98
N LEU A 71 -5.93 8.86 14.06
CA LEU A 71 -5.76 8.15 15.33
C LEU A 71 -4.86 8.91 16.31
N ALA A 72 -3.80 9.56 15.83
CA ALA A 72 -2.92 10.39 16.64
C ALA A 72 -3.69 11.53 17.32
N HIS A 73 -4.54 12.21 16.56
CA HIS A 73 -5.38 13.28 17.07
C HIS A 73 -6.45 12.77 18.05
N ARG A 74 -7.17 11.70 17.69
CA ARG A 74 -8.29 11.17 18.48
C ARG A 74 -7.85 10.53 19.79
N LEU A 75 -6.67 9.92 19.82
CA LEU A 75 -6.11 9.24 20.99
C LEU A 75 -5.06 10.07 21.73
N GLU A 76 -4.83 11.31 21.29
CA GLU A 76 -3.88 12.27 21.90
C GLU A 76 -2.47 11.68 22.06
N VAL A 77 -1.93 11.13 20.97
CA VAL A 77 -0.57 10.60 20.88
C VAL A 77 0.18 11.22 19.72
N ALA A 78 1.51 11.20 19.76
CA ALA A 78 2.29 11.64 18.61
C ALA A 78 2.19 10.63 17.46
N PRO A 79 2.20 11.05 16.19
CA PRO A 79 2.18 10.13 15.04
C PRO A 79 3.30 9.08 15.06
N ARG A 80 4.45 9.42 15.64
CA ARG A 80 5.58 8.50 15.83
C ARG A 80 5.28 7.35 16.80
N ASP A 81 4.28 7.49 17.67
CA ASP A 81 3.88 6.47 18.64
C ASP A 81 2.91 5.46 18.05
N ILE A 82 2.49 5.69 16.80
CA ILE A 82 1.67 4.77 16.03
C ILE A 82 2.55 3.90 15.13
N GLY A 83 2.29 2.61 15.13
CA GLY A 83 2.96 1.60 14.32
C GLY A 83 2.03 0.95 13.33
N VAL A 84 2.53 0.62 12.15
CA VAL A 84 1.83 -0.13 11.11
C VAL A 84 2.76 -1.16 10.49
N SER A 85 2.22 -2.28 10.05
CA SER A 85 2.97 -3.34 9.40
C SER A 85 3.28 -3.02 7.93
N GLY A 86 2.41 -2.27 7.27
CA GLY A 86 2.59 -1.85 5.88
C GLY A 86 1.64 -0.72 5.49
N LEU A 87 1.92 -0.09 4.37
CA LEU A 87 1.02 0.89 3.79
C LEU A 87 -0.05 0.16 2.96
N LYS A 88 -1.28 0.65 3.01
CA LYS A 88 -2.40 0.15 2.21
C LYS A 88 -2.88 1.23 1.25
N ASP A 89 -3.37 0.80 0.11
CA ASP A 89 -3.89 1.68 -0.94
C ASP A 89 -4.95 2.65 -0.41
N HIS A 90 -4.98 3.84 -1.01
CA HIS A 90 -5.99 4.86 -0.72
C HIS A 90 -7.34 4.46 -1.34
N THR A 91 -7.37 4.27 -2.67
CA THR A 91 -8.58 3.94 -3.43
C THR A 91 -8.86 2.44 -3.35
N ALA A 92 -9.35 1.99 -2.20
CA ALA A 92 -9.61 0.59 -1.89
C ALA A 92 -10.44 0.46 -0.60
N LEU A 93 -11.01 -0.70 -0.38
CA LEU A 93 -11.49 -1.15 0.94
C LEU A 93 -10.40 -2.02 1.56
N THR A 94 -9.76 -1.55 2.63
CA THR A 94 -8.62 -2.26 3.20
C THR A 94 -8.76 -2.49 4.69
N ARG A 95 -8.30 -3.66 5.17
CA ARG A 95 -8.22 -4.01 6.58
C ARG A 95 -6.77 -4.14 6.99
N GLN A 96 -6.40 -3.46 8.06
CA GLN A 96 -5.04 -3.48 8.58
C GLN A 96 -5.00 -3.32 10.09
N TRP A 97 -3.93 -3.84 10.69
CA TRP A 97 -3.62 -3.58 12.08
C TRP A 97 -2.78 -2.31 12.25
N VAL A 98 -3.09 -1.58 13.31
CA VAL A 98 -2.35 -0.38 13.73
C VAL A 98 -2.10 -0.49 15.22
N SER A 99 -0.89 -0.22 15.67
CA SER A 99 -0.57 -0.16 17.11
C SER A 99 -0.42 1.28 17.56
N VAL A 100 -0.97 1.62 18.72
CA VAL A 100 -0.87 2.93 19.34
C VAL A 100 -0.21 2.75 20.72
N ALA A 101 0.88 3.44 20.99
CA ALA A 101 1.52 3.42 22.30
C ALA A 101 0.65 4.18 23.33
N LEU A 102 0.19 3.49 24.36
CA LEU A 102 -0.60 4.04 25.46
C LEU A 102 0.05 3.66 26.79
N THR A 103 1.36 3.87 26.90
CA THR A 103 2.13 3.57 28.12
C THR A 103 1.52 4.27 29.35
N GLY A 104 1.20 3.50 30.38
CA GLY A 104 0.60 4.02 31.61
C GLY A 104 -0.85 4.51 31.48
N ARG A 105 -1.46 4.41 30.29
CA ARG A 105 -2.84 4.83 30.04
C ARG A 105 -3.76 3.62 29.87
N PRO A 106 -4.96 3.62 30.43
CA PRO A 106 -5.95 2.57 30.19
C PRO A 106 -6.43 2.59 28.73
N THR A 107 -7.02 1.50 28.28
CA THR A 107 -7.77 1.48 27.01
C THR A 107 -8.97 2.42 27.14
N PRO A 108 -9.16 3.38 26.22
CA PRO A 108 -10.29 4.29 26.28
C PRO A 108 -11.62 3.54 26.24
N SER A 109 -12.57 3.96 27.08
CA SER A 109 -13.97 3.54 26.95
C SER A 109 -14.60 4.18 25.73
N GLY A 110 -15.52 3.52 25.05
CA GLY A 110 -16.16 4.04 23.86
C GLY A 110 -15.15 4.25 22.70
N LEU A 111 -14.18 3.34 22.58
CA LEU A 111 -13.08 3.47 21.61
C LEU A 111 -13.57 3.58 20.17
N ALA A 112 -14.59 2.82 19.78
CA ALA A 112 -15.16 2.87 18.44
C ALA A 112 -15.74 4.27 18.16
N GLU A 113 -16.57 4.79 19.01
CA GLU A 113 -17.19 6.11 18.92
C GLU A 113 -16.15 7.22 18.88
N GLN A 114 -15.02 7.01 19.56
CA GLN A 114 -13.94 7.99 19.60
C GLN A 114 -13.17 8.05 18.29
N ILE A 115 -12.93 6.91 17.63
CA ILE A 115 -12.02 6.85 16.46
C ILE A 115 -12.72 6.65 15.12
N GLU A 116 -13.95 6.13 15.09
CA GLU A 116 -14.67 5.93 13.83
C GLU A 116 -15.03 7.26 13.17
N MET A 117 -15.04 7.26 11.86
CA MET A 117 -15.48 8.36 11.01
C MET A 117 -15.94 7.81 9.67
N ASP A 118 -16.45 8.66 8.78
CA ASP A 118 -16.76 8.23 7.40
C ASP A 118 -15.51 7.61 6.74
N GLY A 119 -15.69 6.41 6.23
CA GLY A 119 -14.61 5.62 5.63
C GLY A 119 -13.63 4.97 6.61
N LEU A 120 -13.88 4.98 7.93
CA LEU A 120 -13.08 4.27 8.93
C LEU A 120 -13.95 3.56 9.95
N ARG A 121 -13.74 2.25 10.12
CA ARG A 121 -14.42 1.42 11.14
C ARG A 121 -13.40 0.65 11.96
N LEU A 122 -13.66 0.51 13.23
CA LEU A 122 -12.94 -0.38 14.14
C LEU A 122 -13.58 -1.77 14.08
N LEU A 123 -12.80 -2.79 13.73
CA LEU A 123 -13.27 -4.18 13.66
C LEU A 123 -12.94 -4.94 14.94
N ASP A 124 -11.77 -4.67 15.51
CA ASP A 124 -11.28 -5.34 16.71
C ASP A 124 -10.22 -4.48 17.40
N ALA A 125 -10.02 -4.68 18.71
CA ALA A 125 -8.99 -4.00 19.48
C ALA A 125 -8.50 -4.87 20.64
N GLY A 126 -7.20 -4.78 20.94
CA GLY A 126 -6.61 -5.51 22.06
C GLY A 126 -5.25 -4.97 22.46
N ARG A 127 -4.84 -5.23 23.69
CA ARG A 127 -3.51 -4.87 24.18
C ARG A 127 -2.45 -5.85 23.69
N HIS A 128 -1.25 -5.31 23.48
CA HIS A 128 -0.10 -6.07 23.07
C HIS A 128 1.20 -5.43 23.59
N PRO A 129 2.21 -6.20 24.02
CA PRO A 129 3.44 -5.63 24.58
C PRO A 129 4.30 -4.91 23.54
N ARG A 130 4.16 -5.22 22.24
CA ARG A 130 5.04 -4.68 21.19
C ARG A 130 4.33 -3.77 20.22
N LYS A 131 5.05 -2.75 19.77
CA LYS A 131 4.67 -1.89 18.66
C LYS A 131 4.78 -2.63 17.33
N LEU A 132 3.79 -2.46 16.44
CA LEU A 132 3.89 -2.93 15.08
C LEU A 132 5.02 -2.24 14.32
N ARG A 133 5.79 -3.03 13.60
CA ARG A 133 6.87 -2.57 12.73
C ARG A 133 6.58 -2.97 11.28
N ARG A 134 7.18 -2.26 10.34
CA ARG A 134 7.05 -2.57 8.91
C ARG A 134 7.53 -4.00 8.61
N GLY A 135 6.78 -4.71 7.77
CA GLY A 135 7.11 -6.05 7.32
C GLY A 135 6.73 -7.19 8.27
N VAL A 136 6.03 -6.89 9.37
CA VAL A 136 5.67 -7.92 10.39
C VAL A 136 4.48 -8.77 9.95
N HIS A 137 3.60 -8.28 9.08
CA HIS A 137 2.49 -9.07 8.56
C HIS A 137 2.99 -10.23 7.69
N ARG A 138 2.30 -11.35 7.76
CA ARG A 138 2.64 -12.56 7.00
C ARG A 138 2.38 -12.37 5.50
N ALA A 139 1.24 -11.80 5.15
CA ALA A 139 0.76 -11.65 3.78
C ALA A 139 -0.32 -10.58 3.67
N ASN A 140 -0.74 -10.28 2.45
CA ASN A 140 -1.97 -9.56 2.16
C ASN A 140 -2.87 -10.46 1.31
N ARG A 141 -4.13 -10.59 1.71
CA ARG A 141 -5.18 -11.22 0.92
C ARG A 141 -5.82 -10.17 0.03
N PHE A 142 -5.89 -10.44 -1.26
CA PHE A 142 -6.52 -9.56 -2.23
C PHE A 142 -7.83 -10.17 -2.71
N ALA A 143 -8.86 -9.33 -2.86
CA ALA A 143 -10.07 -9.66 -3.61
C ALA A 143 -10.33 -8.56 -4.63
N LEU A 144 -10.37 -8.93 -5.89
CA LEU A 144 -10.51 -8.03 -7.04
C LEU A 144 -11.84 -8.29 -7.73
N TYR A 145 -12.64 -7.25 -7.89
CA TYR A 145 -13.79 -7.30 -8.78
C TYR A 145 -13.37 -6.78 -10.15
N VAL A 146 -13.48 -7.64 -11.15
CA VAL A 146 -13.06 -7.36 -12.53
C VAL A 146 -14.29 -7.39 -13.43
N THR A 147 -14.41 -6.41 -14.32
CA THR A 147 -15.48 -6.28 -15.31
C THR A 147 -14.92 -6.20 -16.73
N GLY A 148 -15.77 -6.33 -17.74
CA GLY A 148 -15.40 -6.15 -19.14
C GLY A 148 -15.19 -7.46 -19.89
N GLU A 149 -14.65 -7.35 -21.10
CA GLU A 149 -14.54 -8.46 -22.05
C GLU A 149 -13.69 -9.63 -21.54
N ALA A 150 -12.69 -9.37 -20.72
CA ALA A 150 -11.84 -10.39 -20.13
C ALA A 150 -12.65 -11.43 -19.30
N VAL A 151 -13.77 -11.00 -18.71
CA VAL A 151 -14.64 -11.89 -17.91
C VAL A 151 -15.74 -12.53 -18.75
N THR A 152 -16.29 -11.82 -19.75
CA THR A 152 -17.47 -12.27 -20.50
C THR A 152 -17.15 -13.16 -21.70
N LYS A 153 -15.92 -13.11 -22.23
CA LYS A 153 -15.51 -13.83 -23.44
C LYS A 153 -14.76 -15.15 -23.18
N GLY A 154 -14.81 -15.69 -21.98
CA GLY A 154 -14.47 -17.08 -21.66
C GLY A 154 -12.99 -17.52 -21.76
N SER A 155 -12.03 -16.59 -21.95
CA SER A 155 -10.61 -16.93 -22.04
C SER A 155 -9.86 -16.88 -20.70
N LEU A 156 -10.53 -16.44 -19.63
CA LEU A 156 -9.89 -16.22 -18.33
C LEU A 156 -9.56 -17.55 -17.63
N GLU A 157 -10.46 -18.51 -17.68
CA GLU A 157 -10.31 -19.80 -16.99
C GLU A 157 -9.12 -20.59 -17.51
N ALA A 158 -8.99 -20.77 -18.81
CA ALA A 158 -7.86 -21.49 -19.40
C ALA A 158 -6.50 -20.84 -19.06
N ARG A 159 -6.44 -19.51 -19.05
CA ARG A 159 -5.23 -18.80 -18.65
C ARG A 159 -4.96 -18.88 -17.15
N TRP A 160 -6.01 -18.92 -16.36
CA TRP A 160 -5.89 -19.11 -14.91
C TRP A 160 -5.33 -20.50 -14.59
N ASP A 161 -5.83 -21.54 -15.22
CA ASP A 161 -5.32 -22.90 -15.05
C ASP A 161 -3.84 -23.02 -15.44
N GLU A 162 -3.44 -22.33 -16.51
CA GLU A 162 -2.04 -22.27 -16.94
C GLU A 162 -1.16 -21.56 -15.91
N LEU A 163 -1.64 -20.43 -15.34
CA LEU A 163 -0.93 -19.70 -14.26
C LEU A 163 -0.84 -20.52 -12.97
N VAL A 164 -1.88 -21.26 -12.62
CA VAL A 164 -1.88 -22.15 -11.45
C VAL A 164 -0.87 -23.30 -11.64
N THR A 165 -0.78 -23.83 -12.85
CA THR A 165 0.10 -24.96 -13.17
C THR A 165 1.57 -24.54 -13.25
N HIS A 166 1.87 -23.44 -13.91
CA HIS A 166 3.25 -23.01 -14.21
C HIS A 166 3.75 -21.85 -13.34
N GLY A 167 2.88 -21.22 -12.57
CA GLY A 167 3.18 -20.03 -11.78
C GLY A 167 3.26 -18.74 -12.62
N VAL A 168 3.59 -17.65 -11.95
CA VAL A 168 3.78 -16.33 -12.56
C VAL A 168 5.22 -15.87 -12.38
N PRO A 169 5.84 -15.27 -13.41
CA PRO A 169 7.13 -14.62 -13.24
C PRO A 169 7.05 -13.49 -12.20
N ASN A 170 7.99 -13.47 -11.27
CA ASN A 170 8.04 -12.44 -10.22
C ASN A 170 8.80 -11.20 -10.70
N TYR A 171 8.28 -10.51 -11.72
CA TYR A 171 8.86 -9.27 -12.24
C TYR A 171 8.31 -8.04 -11.52
N PHE A 172 9.11 -6.99 -11.51
CA PHE A 172 8.64 -5.68 -11.11
C PHE A 172 7.68 -5.12 -12.16
N GLY A 173 6.46 -4.81 -11.75
CA GLY A 173 5.48 -4.14 -12.61
C GLY A 173 5.69 -2.61 -12.65
N PRO A 174 4.88 -1.90 -13.46
CA PRO A 174 4.96 -0.44 -13.65
C PRO A 174 4.93 0.35 -12.34
N GLN A 175 4.21 -0.12 -11.34
CA GLN A 175 4.09 0.54 -10.03
C GLN A 175 5.45 0.73 -9.32
N ARG A 176 6.44 -0.16 -9.57
CA ARG A 176 7.79 -0.03 -9.01
C ARG A 176 8.47 1.26 -9.43
N PHE A 177 8.16 1.74 -10.60
CA PHE A 177 8.78 2.91 -11.21
C PHE A 177 8.04 4.22 -10.91
N GLY A 178 6.99 4.16 -10.07
CA GLY A 178 6.17 5.31 -9.69
C GLY A 178 5.16 5.71 -10.77
N HIS A 179 4.35 6.72 -10.45
CA HIS A 179 3.38 7.24 -11.42
C HIS A 179 4.12 7.78 -12.64
N GLN A 180 3.79 7.28 -13.83
CA GLN A 180 4.44 7.61 -15.11
C GLN A 180 5.98 7.50 -15.09
N GLY A 181 6.54 6.58 -14.32
CA GLY A 181 7.98 6.41 -14.25
C GLY A 181 8.73 7.45 -13.42
N SER A 182 8.05 8.25 -12.62
CA SER A 182 8.63 9.36 -11.84
C SER A 182 9.81 8.95 -10.94
N ASN A 183 9.86 7.71 -10.47
CA ASN A 183 10.99 7.21 -9.69
C ASN A 183 12.28 7.13 -10.52
N LEU A 184 12.18 6.83 -11.82
CA LEU A 184 13.34 6.80 -12.73
C LEU A 184 13.89 8.21 -12.93
N THR A 185 13.02 9.19 -13.15
CA THR A 185 13.41 10.59 -13.28
C THR A 185 14.11 11.09 -12.02
N ARG A 186 13.56 10.78 -10.83
CA ARG A 186 14.19 11.12 -9.55
C ARG A 186 15.54 10.43 -9.36
N ALA A 187 15.66 9.15 -9.68
CA ALA A 187 16.91 8.41 -9.57
C ALA A 187 18.00 9.02 -10.48
N ARG A 188 17.65 9.41 -11.70
CA ARG A 188 18.57 10.10 -12.61
C ARG A 188 19.01 11.45 -12.03
N ALA A 189 18.09 12.28 -11.55
CA ALA A 189 18.42 13.58 -10.95
C ALA A 189 19.38 13.43 -9.76
N VAL A 190 19.14 12.46 -8.86
CA VAL A 190 20.04 12.18 -7.73
C VAL A 190 21.40 11.68 -8.20
N SER A 191 21.45 10.81 -9.20
CA SER A 191 22.70 10.32 -9.76
C SER A 191 23.55 11.44 -10.37
N TYR A 192 22.94 12.36 -11.09
CA TYR A 192 23.65 13.52 -11.64
C TYR A 192 24.20 14.45 -10.57
N THR A 193 23.46 14.70 -9.48
CA THR A 193 23.93 15.54 -8.37
C THR A 193 25.09 14.92 -7.60
N HIS A 194 25.15 13.61 -7.48
CA HIS A 194 26.26 12.92 -6.81
C HIS A 194 27.51 12.73 -7.72
N LEU A 195 27.34 12.71 -9.03
CA LEU A 195 28.46 12.60 -9.97
C LEU A 195 29.16 13.95 -10.25
N THR A 196 28.55 15.08 -9.83
CA THR A 196 29.09 16.42 -10.02
C THR A 196 29.70 17.03 -8.75
N LEU A 197 30.12 16.21 -7.78
CA LEU A 197 30.93 16.71 -6.66
C LEU A 197 32.25 17.24 -7.23
N PRO A 198 32.59 18.52 -7.00
CA PRO A 198 33.87 19.05 -7.48
C PRO A 198 34.98 18.29 -6.78
N THR A 199 35.86 17.72 -7.58
CA THR A 199 37.14 17.21 -7.08
C THR A 199 37.93 18.41 -6.58
N ILE A 200 37.98 18.62 -5.27
CA ILE A 200 38.85 19.60 -4.67
C ILE A 200 40.24 19.02 -4.74
N TYR A 201 41.00 19.44 -5.73
CA TYR A 201 42.44 19.24 -5.73
C TYR A 201 43.01 20.25 -4.74
N SER A 202 43.45 19.76 -3.56
CA SER A 202 44.35 20.48 -2.71
C SER A 202 45.71 20.55 -3.40
N VAL A 203 46.17 21.75 -3.69
CA VAL A 203 47.58 22.06 -4.07
C VAL A 203 48.39 22.20 -2.80
#